data_d9496f3af90edcd497c1ef6f39d59d54
#
_entry.id   d9496f3af90edcd497c1ef6f39d59d54
#
_cell.length_a   1.000
_cell.length_b   1.000
_cell.length_c   1.000
_cell.angle_alpha   90.00
_cell.angle_beta   90.00
_cell.angle_gamma   90.00
#
_symmetry.space_group_name_H-M   'P 1'
#
loop_
_entity.id
_entity.type
_entity.pdbx_description
1 polymer ?
#
loop_
_entity_poly.entity_id
_entity_poly.type
_entity_poly.pdbx_seq_one_letter_code
_entity_poly.pdbx_strand_id
1 'polypeptide(L)'
;MYRRKQMEVDGNSHFAGRFLSAGILAMVAIVMTMAVPARAQSTDAQTSQSQTTQKPDQVPAEAGGPGGEVGPMAVPKKKESTDDTPPPPKPKKQADIPEYSLHVDVPVVTVDARIVMKDGRPMALPPNVAKEHFRVWEDGVPQKIQTVTQSEAPITAVLLVEFASTNYSFMYDALNASYMFASNLKPIDWVAVIEFDMKTHILVDFTQDKQAIFGALNQLRIPGFSETNLWDAMYDTLDRLDRIPGHKELVIVASGRDTMSHMIYDKIVKKVKSTPNVTIYTITTGAAMRLMAESRYGNNPNFNMANMDYIMADNQMKNFAQLTGGHWYSPRFMGELPEDFKEIAQSIRNQYTITYQSSNPKQDGTYRKLKVELVGPDDKPMTVKDEKNHDVKYQIIARDGYTAKHEVD
;
A
#
# COMPACT_ATOMS: atom_id res chain seq x y z
N MET A 1 63.81 31.01 3.53
CA MET A 1 64.87 30.75 2.56
C MET A 1 64.25 29.97 1.39
N TYR A 2 64.33 30.58 0.17
CA TYR A 2 64.21 30.00 -1.18
C TYR A 2 62.88 29.34 -1.59
N ARG A 3 62.28 29.60 -2.75
CA ARG A 3 62.26 30.65 -3.79
C ARG A 3 61.06 30.34 -4.70
N ARG A 4 60.34 31.39 -5.06
CA ARG A 4 59.39 31.43 -6.19
C ARG A 4 60.04 30.96 -7.49
N LYS A 5 59.26 30.34 -8.38
CA LYS A 5 59.43 30.50 -9.81
C LYS A 5 58.06 30.62 -10.49
N GLN A 6 57.75 31.81 -10.93
CA GLN A 6 56.84 32.11 -12.02
C GLN A 6 57.51 31.67 -13.35
N MET A 7 56.72 31.22 -14.26
CA MET A 7 57.03 31.30 -15.69
C MET A 7 55.74 31.66 -16.42
N GLU A 8 55.70 32.88 -16.85
CA GLU A 8 54.97 33.44 -17.99
C GLU A 8 55.67 32.97 -19.25
N VAL A 9 54.93 32.55 -20.28
CA VAL A 9 55.31 32.75 -21.70
C VAL A 9 54.04 32.87 -22.56
N ASP A 10 54.04 33.98 -23.26
CA ASP A 10 53.18 34.43 -24.33
C ASP A 10 53.12 33.48 -25.54
N GLY A 11 52.09 33.62 -26.35
CA GLY A 11 52.12 33.06 -27.69
C GLY A 11 50.78 33.11 -28.47
N ASN A 12 50.53 34.26 -28.97
CA ASN A 12 49.58 34.66 -29.97
C ASN A 12 49.73 33.83 -31.27
N SER A 13 48.64 33.30 -31.87
CA SER A 13 48.54 33.19 -33.34
C SER A 13 47.09 33.02 -33.82
N HIS A 14 46.67 34.00 -34.54
CA HIS A 14 45.51 34.04 -35.43
C HIS A 14 45.53 32.87 -36.44
N PHE A 15 44.39 32.22 -36.67
CA PHE A 15 44.07 31.70 -38.00
C PHE A 15 42.56 31.86 -38.26
N ALA A 16 42.29 32.79 -39.13
CA ALA A 16 41.00 33.00 -39.77
C ALA A 16 40.83 31.98 -40.89
N GLY A 17 39.73 31.28 -40.90
CA GLY A 17 39.30 30.40 -41.97
C GLY A 17 37.81 30.56 -42.23
N ARG A 18 37.48 31.50 -43.15
CA ARG A 18 36.18 31.64 -43.78
C ARG A 18 35.93 30.43 -44.67
N PHE A 19 34.82 29.72 -44.55
CA PHE A 19 34.14 29.06 -45.65
C PHE A 19 32.65 29.36 -45.65
N LEU A 20 32.25 30.07 -46.67
CA LEU A 20 30.89 30.19 -47.18
C LEU A 20 30.48 28.93 -47.93
N SER A 21 29.26 28.51 -47.74
CA SER A 21 28.32 27.95 -48.73
C SER A 21 27.02 27.66 -48.00
N ALA A 22 25.92 28.37 -48.14
CA ALA A 22 25.01 28.48 -49.29
C ALA A 22 24.44 27.09 -49.65
N GLY A 23 23.20 26.84 -49.29
CA GLY A 23 22.49 25.61 -49.71
C GLY A 23 21.09 25.51 -49.12
N ILE A 24 20.16 26.27 -49.68
CA ILE A 24 18.82 25.88 -50.17
C ILE A 24 17.76 25.54 -49.13
N LEU A 25 16.88 26.53 -48.98
CA LEU A 25 15.46 26.42 -48.62
C LEU A 25 14.73 25.47 -49.59
N ALA A 26 14.04 24.52 -49.11
CA ALA A 26 12.93 23.87 -49.80
C ALA A 26 11.73 23.77 -48.84
N MET A 27 10.87 24.79 -48.92
CA MET A 27 9.49 24.79 -48.46
C MET A 27 8.69 23.90 -49.42
N VAL A 28 8.06 22.85 -48.90
CA VAL A 28 6.92 22.22 -49.56
C VAL A 28 5.77 22.21 -48.58
N ALA A 29 4.92 23.24 -48.70
CA ALA A 29 3.58 23.22 -48.13
C ALA A 29 2.67 22.44 -49.06
N ILE A 30 2.21 21.27 -48.64
CA ILE A 30 1.09 20.59 -49.27
C ILE A 30 -0.13 20.81 -48.39
N VAL A 31 -0.95 21.79 -48.78
CA VAL A 31 -2.33 21.94 -48.31
C VAL A 31 -3.18 21.02 -49.19
N MET A 32 -3.65 19.91 -48.64
CA MET A 32 -4.73 19.11 -49.22
C MET A 32 -6.02 19.41 -48.46
N THR A 33 -6.78 20.31 -49.01
CA THR A 33 -8.22 20.48 -48.71
C THR A 33 -8.98 19.31 -49.36
N MET A 34 -9.53 18.45 -48.57
CA MET A 34 -10.56 17.49 -48.97
C MET A 34 -11.91 18.02 -48.46
N ALA A 35 -12.70 18.51 -49.38
CA ALA A 35 -14.09 18.84 -49.19
C ALA A 35 -14.91 17.56 -49.06
N VAL A 36 -15.72 17.45 -48.02
CA VAL A 36 -16.74 16.41 -47.85
C VAL A 36 -18.05 16.99 -48.38
N PRO A 37 -18.74 16.34 -49.32
CA PRO A 37 -20.07 16.76 -49.70
C PRO A 37 -21.11 16.22 -48.70
N ALA A 38 -21.86 17.14 -48.14
CA ALA A 38 -23.09 16.87 -47.45
C ALA A 38 -24.10 16.24 -48.44
N ARG A 39 -24.67 15.11 -48.07
CA ARG A 39 -25.87 14.55 -48.73
C ARG A 39 -26.95 14.32 -47.69
N ALA A 40 -27.87 15.26 -47.66
CA ALA A 40 -29.17 15.10 -47.04
C ALA A 40 -30.04 14.22 -47.95
N GLN A 41 -30.66 13.23 -47.41
CA GLN A 41 -31.92 12.71 -47.91
C GLN A 41 -32.79 12.23 -46.74
N SER A 42 -33.85 13.00 -46.56
CA SER A 42 -35.07 12.69 -45.85
C SER A 42 -35.88 11.65 -46.66
N THR A 43 -36.54 10.77 -46.01
CA THR A 43 -37.95 10.30 -46.29
C THR A 43 -38.32 9.36 -45.16
N ASP A 44 -39.22 9.79 -44.34
CA ASP A 44 -40.63 9.46 -44.14
C ASP A 44 -41.00 7.99 -44.08
N ALA A 45 -41.70 7.75 -43.03
CA ALA A 45 -43.00 7.19 -42.91
C ALA A 45 -43.18 5.85 -42.18
N GLN A 46 -43.97 5.99 -41.19
CA GLN A 46 -45.13 5.18 -40.78
C GLN A 46 -44.90 3.99 -39.85
N THR A 47 -45.29 4.22 -38.62
CA THR A 47 -46.53 3.72 -37.98
C THR A 47 -46.64 2.22 -37.86
N SER A 48 -46.53 1.71 -36.67
CA SER A 48 -47.59 0.86 -36.09
C SER A 48 -47.43 0.69 -34.61
N GLN A 49 -48.44 1.11 -33.90
CA GLN A 49 -48.73 0.83 -32.50
C GLN A 49 -48.86 -0.66 -32.24
N SER A 50 -48.38 -1.15 -31.14
CA SER A 50 -49.12 -2.11 -30.33
C SER A 50 -48.64 -2.08 -28.92
N GLN A 51 -49.39 -1.46 -28.06
CA GLN A 51 -49.43 -1.68 -26.64
C GLN A 51 -49.84 -3.12 -26.37
N THR A 52 -49.09 -3.81 -25.53
CA THR A 52 -49.65 -4.89 -24.74
C THR A 52 -49.02 -4.89 -23.36
N THR A 53 -49.76 -4.35 -22.45
CA THR A 53 -49.69 -4.58 -21.02
C THR A 53 -49.88 -6.05 -20.73
N GLN A 54 -48.93 -6.69 -20.06
CA GLN A 54 -49.24 -7.90 -19.28
C GLN A 54 -48.58 -7.84 -17.90
N LYS A 55 -49.44 -8.01 -16.95
CA LYS A 55 -49.31 -8.09 -15.50
C LYS A 55 -48.63 -9.41 -15.12
N PRO A 56 -48.05 -9.49 -13.95
CA PRO A 56 -47.26 -10.67 -13.56
C PRO A 56 -48.17 -11.84 -13.21
N ASP A 57 -47.87 -12.98 -13.77
CA ASP A 57 -48.54 -14.23 -13.46
C ASP A 57 -47.92 -14.93 -12.27
N GLN A 58 -48.84 -15.43 -11.51
CA GLN A 58 -48.79 -16.13 -10.25
C GLN A 58 -48.02 -17.46 -10.37
N VAL A 59 -47.41 -17.82 -9.28
CA VAL A 59 -46.88 -19.13 -8.97
C VAL A 59 -48.03 -20.12 -8.84
N PRO A 60 -48.01 -21.29 -9.46
CA PRO A 60 -48.93 -22.35 -9.12
C PRO A 60 -48.50 -23.09 -7.88
N ALA A 61 -49.40 -23.15 -6.91
CA ALA A 61 -49.33 -24.06 -5.81
C ALA A 61 -49.83 -25.45 -6.22
N GLU A 62 -49.23 -26.45 -5.54
CA GLU A 62 -49.83 -27.74 -5.22
C GLU A 62 -49.87 -28.89 -6.19
N ALA A 63 -49.26 -29.95 -5.73
CA ALA A 63 -49.84 -31.27 -5.78
C ALA A 63 -49.64 -31.97 -4.46
N GLY A 64 -50.69 -32.05 -3.67
CA GLY A 64 -50.78 -32.84 -2.45
C GLY A 64 -50.78 -34.34 -2.77
N GLY A 65 -50.06 -35.11 -1.99
CA GLY A 65 -50.15 -36.56 -1.89
C GLY A 65 -50.65 -36.99 -0.52
N PRO A 66 -51.32 -38.10 -0.40
CA PRO A 66 -52.26 -38.38 0.68
C PRO A 66 -51.61 -38.77 2.01
N GLY A 67 -52.35 -38.44 3.05
CA GLY A 67 -52.01 -38.75 4.44
C GLY A 67 -51.85 -40.20 4.76
N GLY A 68 -50.88 -40.47 5.60
CA GLY A 68 -50.72 -41.70 6.35
C GLY A 68 -50.75 -41.38 7.83
N GLU A 69 -51.86 -41.67 8.48
CA GLU A 69 -52.00 -41.69 9.92
C GLU A 69 -51.05 -42.75 10.52
N VAL A 70 -50.12 -42.34 11.36
CA VAL A 70 -49.36 -43.26 12.20
C VAL A 70 -49.94 -43.20 13.60
N GLY A 71 -50.64 -44.27 13.96
CA GLY A 71 -51.26 -44.45 15.26
C GLY A 71 -50.22 -44.54 16.42
N PRO A 72 -50.67 -44.40 17.65
CA PRO A 72 -49.79 -44.29 18.81
C PRO A 72 -49.13 -45.66 19.13
N MET A 73 -47.81 -45.68 19.11
CA MET A 73 -47.01 -46.83 19.59
C MET A 73 -47.17 -46.95 21.09
N ALA A 74 -47.70 -48.08 21.53
CA ALA A 74 -47.81 -48.45 22.96
C ALA A 74 -46.44 -48.66 23.60
N VAL A 75 -46.21 -47.92 24.67
CA VAL A 75 -45.03 -48.10 25.54
C VAL A 75 -45.27 -49.31 26.44
N PRO A 76 -44.36 -50.31 26.57
CA PRO A 76 -44.52 -51.43 27.49
C PRO A 76 -44.43 -50.97 28.94
N LYS A 77 -45.41 -51.30 29.77
CA LYS A 77 -45.39 -51.11 31.21
C LYS A 77 -44.29 -51.95 31.82
N LYS A 78 -43.35 -51.31 32.50
CA LYS A 78 -42.33 -51.96 33.35
C LYS A 78 -43.01 -52.38 34.65
N LYS A 79 -42.84 -53.68 35.01
CA LYS A 79 -43.33 -54.28 36.26
C LYS A 79 -42.64 -53.59 37.46
N GLU A 80 -43.43 -53.14 38.41
CA GLU A 80 -42.98 -52.74 39.73
C GLU A 80 -42.40 -53.92 40.48
N SER A 81 -41.16 -53.82 40.90
CA SER A 81 -40.60 -54.61 41.96
C SER A 81 -40.52 -53.74 43.23
N THR A 82 -41.30 -54.12 44.19
CA THR A 82 -41.26 -53.61 45.57
C THR A 82 -39.96 -54.03 46.20
N ASP A 83 -39.04 -53.08 46.45
CA ASP A 83 -37.91 -53.27 47.35
C ASP A 83 -37.90 -52.07 48.31
N ASP A 84 -38.23 -52.38 49.56
CA ASP A 84 -38.30 -51.43 50.69
C ASP A 84 -36.87 -51.20 51.22
N THR A 85 -36.16 -50.23 50.56
CA THR A 85 -34.95 -49.67 51.16
C THR A 85 -35.12 -48.15 51.22
N PRO A 86 -34.93 -47.48 52.37
CA PRO A 86 -35.06 -46.07 52.48
C PRO A 86 -34.00 -45.37 51.60
N PRO A 87 -34.40 -44.34 50.84
CA PRO A 87 -33.47 -43.68 49.95
C PRO A 87 -32.40 -42.91 50.74
N PRO A 88 -31.13 -42.92 50.26
CA PRO A 88 -30.05 -42.15 50.86
C PRO A 88 -30.37 -40.66 50.83
N PRO A 89 -29.93 -39.86 51.84
CA PRO A 89 -30.21 -38.44 51.89
C PRO A 89 -29.65 -37.76 50.64
N LYS A 90 -30.54 -36.98 49.97
CA LYS A 90 -30.17 -36.19 48.81
C LYS A 90 -29.00 -35.26 49.16
N PRO A 91 -27.91 -35.21 48.39
CA PRO A 91 -26.90 -34.21 48.62
C PRO A 91 -27.53 -32.83 48.50
N LYS A 92 -27.24 -31.99 49.46
CA LYS A 92 -27.64 -30.57 49.45
C LYS A 92 -27.08 -29.97 48.12
N LYS A 93 -27.97 -29.48 47.27
CA LYS A 93 -27.56 -28.69 46.11
C LYS A 93 -26.65 -27.56 46.63
N GLN A 94 -25.37 -27.64 46.35
CA GLN A 94 -24.49 -26.50 46.36
C GLN A 94 -25.16 -25.46 45.42
N ALA A 95 -25.36 -24.24 45.95
CA ALA A 95 -25.85 -23.14 45.15
C ALA A 95 -24.92 -23.03 43.92
N ASP A 96 -25.49 -23.17 42.71
CA ASP A 96 -24.80 -22.85 41.46
C ASP A 96 -24.36 -21.39 41.59
N ILE A 97 -23.11 -21.17 41.95
CA ILE A 97 -22.43 -19.89 41.73
C ILE A 97 -22.23 -19.87 40.24
N PRO A 98 -22.85 -18.93 39.50
CA PRO A 98 -22.57 -18.83 38.09
C PRO A 98 -21.08 -18.50 37.96
N GLU A 99 -20.33 -19.43 37.37
CA GLU A 99 -18.95 -19.21 37.00
C GLU A 99 -18.94 -18.24 35.84
N TYR A 100 -19.05 -16.93 36.17
CA TYR A 100 -18.80 -15.87 35.22
C TYR A 100 -17.29 -15.85 34.95
N SER A 101 -16.84 -16.65 34.01
CA SER A 101 -15.54 -16.45 33.40
C SER A 101 -15.66 -15.23 32.49
N LEU A 102 -15.26 -14.08 32.97
CA LEU A 102 -15.00 -12.93 32.11
C LEU A 102 -13.82 -13.30 31.21
N HIS A 103 -14.11 -13.77 30.00
CA HIS A 103 -13.14 -13.82 28.94
C HIS A 103 -12.87 -12.37 28.50
N VAL A 104 -11.89 -11.73 29.11
CA VAL A 104 -11.34 -10.47 28.61
C VAL A 104 -10.45 -10.84 27.44
N ASP A 105 -10.96 -10.69 26.23
CA ASP A 105 -10.19 -10.88 25.00
C ASP A 105 -9.24 -9.69 24.86
N VAL A 106 -8.03 -9.82 25.38
CA VAL A 106 -7.02 -8.76 25.28
C VAL A 106 -6.40 -8.82 23.89
N PRO A 107 -6.60 -7.80 23.07
CA PRO A 107 -6.15 -7.83 21.69
C PRO A 107 -4.62 -7.98 21.59
N VAL A 108 -4.19 -8.91 20.77
CA VAL A 108 -2.78 -9.05 20.37
C VAL A 108 -2.49 -7.95 19.35
N VAL A 109 -1.50 -7.14 19.63
CA VAL A 109 -1.02 -6.08 18.74
C VAL A 109 0.24 -6.58 18.02
N THR A 110 0.24 -6.39 16.71
CA THR A 110 1.38 -6.73 15.86
C THR A 110 1.99 -5.45 15.31
N VAL A 111 3.30 -5.29 15.47
CA VAL A 111 4.06 -4.14 15.01
C VAL A 111 5.24 -4.60 14.18
N ASP A 112 5.35 -4.09 12.98
CA ASP A 112 6.55 -4.28 12.17
C ASP A 112 7.55 -3.19 12.43
N ALA A 113 8.79 -3.62 12.62
CA ALA A 113 9.91 -2.73 12.83
C ALA A 113 11.02 -3.05 11.81
N ARG A 114 11.53 -2.01 11.18
CA ARG A 114 12.70 -2.10 10.29
C ARG A 114 13.84 -1.36 10.89
N ILE A 115 15.02 -1.91 10.75
CA ILE A 115 16.23 -1.25 11.15
C ILE A 115 16.91 -0.73 9.89
N VAL A 116 17.17 0.56 9.86
CA VAL A 116 17.81 1.23 8.74
C VAL A 116 19.03 2.01 9.21
N MET A 117 20.00 2.11 8.35
CA MET A 117 21.13 3.01 8.58
C MET A 117 20.67 4.47 8.53
N LYS A 118 21.49 5.40 9.01
CA LYS A 118 21.14 6.83 9.02
C LYS A 118 20.85 7.39 7.61
N ASP A 119 21.41 6.77 6.57
CA ASP A 119 21.16 7.11 5.16
C ASP A 119 19.89 6.48 4.58
N GLY A 120 19.13 5.75 5.39
CA GLY A 120 17.86 5.11 4.99
C GLY A 120 17.99 3.67 4.49
N ARG A 121 19.21 3.19 4.20
CA ARG A 121 19.40 1.84 3.67
C ARG A 121 19.01 0.78 4.71
N PRO A 122 18.32 -0.31 4.28
CA PRO A 122 17.99 -1.42 5.17
C PRO A 122 19.25 -2.01 5.82
N MET A 123 19.14 -2.32 7.10
CA MET A 123 20.21 -2.97 7.86
C MET A 123 19.69 -4.25 8.50
N ALA A 124 20.36 -5.35 8.22
CA ALA A 124 20.13 -6.59 8.96
C ALA A 124 20.80 -6.51 10.33
N LEU A 125 20.09 -6.92 11.37
CA LEU A 125 20.70 -7.03 12.70
C LEU A 125 21.61 -8.26 12.79
N PRO A 126 22.62 -8.20 13.67
CA PRO A 126 23.39 -9.37 13.98
C PRO A 126 22.52 -10.54 14.45
N PRO A 127 22.90 -11.81 14.18
CA PRO A 127 22.09 -12.98 14.51
C PRO A 127 21.80 -13.17 16.01
N ASN A 128 22.59 -12.51 16.88
CA ASN A 128 22.42 -12.54 18.31
C ASN A 128 21.38 -11.56 18.88
N VAL A 129 20.72 -10.78 18.01
CA VAL A 129 19.66 -9.89 18.45
C VAL A 129 18.38 -10.69 18.62
N ALA A 130 17.99 -10.87 19.87
CA ALA A 130 16.81 -11.60 20.29
C ALA A 130 15.74 -10.63 20.79
N LYS A 131 14.58 -11.16 21.19
CA LYS A 131 13.42 -10.39 21.63
C LYS A 131 13.74 -9.50 22.85
N GLU A 132 14.69 -9.91 23.69
CA GLU A 132 15.12 -9.19 24.89
C GLU A 132 15.75 -7.83 24.59
N HIS A 133 16.20 -7.63 23.35
CA HIS A 133 16.78 -6.38 22.89
C HIS A 133 15.73 -5.37 22.37
N PHE A 134 14.48 -5.81 22.18
CA PHE A 134 13.42 -4.91 21.75
C PHE A 134 12.65 -4.34 22.93
N ARG A 135 12.23 -3.09 22.82
CA ARG A 135 11.30 -2.42 23.73
C ARG A 135 10.20 -1.78 22.91
N VAL A 136 8.97 -1.97 23.35
CA VAL A 136 7.77 -1.36 22.74
C VAL A 136 7.07 -0.54 23.80
N TRP A 137 6.73 0.68 23.47
CA TRP A 137 5.86 1.56 24.28
C TRP A 137 4.57 1.83 23.51
N GLU A 138 3.47 1.75 24.22
CA GLU A 138 2.15 2.17 23.76
C GLU A 138 1.69 3.32 24.65
N ASP A 139 1.43 4.51 24.05
CA ASP A 139 1.11 5.74 24.76
C ASP A 139 2.10 6.08 25.92
N GLY A 140 3.37 5.72 25.74
CA GLY A 140 4.42 5.92 26.74
C GLY A 140 4.48 4.84 27.83
N VAL A 141 3.61 3.82 27.78
CA VAL A 141 3.63 2.69 28.73
C VAL A 141 4.41 1.53 28.09
N PRO A 142 5.44 0.97 28.77
CA PRO A 142 6.19 -0.16 28.26
C PRO A 142 5.32 -1.42 28.18
N GLN A 143 5.44 -2.16 27.07
CA GLN A 143 4.65 -3.35 26.77
C GLN A 143 5.50 -4.61 26.90
N LYS A 144 4.85 -5.71 27.33
CA LYS A 144 5.50 -7.02 27.41
C LYS A 144 5.45 -7.72 26.06
N ILE A 145 6.60 -7.78 25.38
CA ILE A 145 6.73 -8.46 24.08
C ILE A 145 6.55 -9.96 24.26
N GLN A 146 5.67 -10.53 23.45
CA GLN A 146 5.45 -11.99 23.38
C GLN A 146 6.44 -12.65 22.44
N THR A 147 6.48 -12.18 21.18
CA THR A 147 7.39 -12.72 20.16
C THR A 147 8.05 -11.60 19.36
N VAL A 148 9.24 -11.90 18.87
CA VAL A 148 9.93 -11.15 17.81
C VAL A 148 10.38 -12.16 16.78
N THR A 149 9.93 -12.01 15.54
CA THR A 149 10.30 -12.91 14.44
C THR A 149 10.73 -12.08 13.25
N GLN A 150 11.76 -12.54 12.56
CA GLN A 150 12.05 -12.01 11.23
C GLN A 150 11.07 -12.66 10.25
N SER A 151 10.42 -11.86 9.42
CA SER A 151 9.38 -12.38 8.54
C SER A 151 9.98 -13.20 7.40
N GLU A 152 9.77 -14.52 7.44
CA GLU A 152 9.99 -15.43 6.31
C GLU A 152 8.68 -15.77 5.58
N ALA A 153 7.57 -15.27 6.07
CA ALA A 153 6.25 -15.49 5.49
C ALA A 153 6.14 -14.96 4.05
N PRO A 154 5.23 -15.51 3.24
CA PRO A 154 4.89 -14.93 1.95
C PRO A 154 4.48 -13.47 2.09
N ILE A 155 5.02 -12.62 1.24
CA ILE A 155 4.63 -11.20 1.17
C ILE A 155 3.31 -11.11 0.39
N THR A 156 2.42 -10.23 0.84
CA THR A 156 1.25 -9.80 0.07
C THR A 156 1.45 -8.33 -0.28
N ALA A 157 1.74 -8.03 -1.54
CA ALA A 157 2.05 -6.70 -2.01
C ALA A 157 1.03 -6.20 -3.04
N VAL A 158 0.75 -4.91 -3.01
CA VAL A 158 0.03 -4.20 -4.08
C VAL A 158 0.96 -3.16 -4.67
N LEU A 159 1.12 -3.19 -5.98
CA LEU A 159 1.66 -2.08 -6.77
C LEU A 159 0.51 -1.19 -7.21
N LEU A 160 0.46 0.03 -6.69
CA LEU A 160 -0.50 1.06 -7.08
C LEU A 160 0.23 2.10 -7.93
N VAL A 161 -0.05 2.12 -9.23
CA VAL A 161 0.73 2.89 -10.21
C VAL A 161 -0.12 3.96 -10.87
N GLU A 162 0.34 5.20 -10.82
CA GLU A 162 -0.28 6.32 -11.56
C GLU A 162 -0.07 6.14 -13.06
N PHE A 163 -1.17 6.10 -13.80
CA PHE A 163 -1.19 5.98 -15.25
C PHE A 163 -1.80 7.21 -15.91
N ALA A 164 -1.32 8.40 -15.55
CA ALA A 164 -1.78 9.68 -16.08
C ALA A 164 -0.78 10.29 -17.07
N SER A 165 -1.29 11.01 -18.07
CA SER A 165 -0.45 11.64 -19.11
C SER A 165 0.49 12.72 -18.58
N THR A 166 0.15 13.36 -17.46
CA THR A 166 1.04 14.28 -16.74
C THR A 166 2.30 13.61 -16.24
N ASN A 167 2.25 12.31 -15.99
CA ASN A 167 3.38 11.49 -15.52
C ASN A 167 4.04 10.67 -16.66
N TYR A 168 3.64 10.90 -17.93
CA TYR A 168 4.04 10.09 -19.08
C TYR A 168 5.55 9.94 -19.25
N SER A 169 6.31 11.01 -19.03
CA SER A 169 7.78 10.99 -19.16
C SER A 169 8.46 10.00 -18.20
N PHE A 170 7.79 9.62 -17.12
CA PHE A 170 8.32 8.74 -16.08
C PHE A 170 7.69 7.34 -16.12
N MET A 171 6.60 7.20 -16.86
CA MET A 171 5.78 6.00 -16.86
C MET A 171 6.57 4.77 -17.32
N TYR A 172 7.34 4.88 -18.41
CA TYR A 172 8.13 3.76 -18.92
C TYR A 172 9.14 3.25 -17.89
N ASP A 173 9.83 4.16 -17.22
CA ASP A 173 10.81 3.82 -16.20
C ASP A 173 10.15 3.28 -14.94
N ALA A 174 9.00 3.84 -14.54
CA ALA A 174 8.20 3.35 -13.43
C ALA A 174 7.68 1.94 -13.68
N LEU A 175 7.22 1.64 -14.89
CA LEU A 175 6.79 0.30 -15.28
C LEU A 175 7.95 -0.70 -15.29
N ASN A 176 9.10 -0.32 -15.85
CA ASN A 176 10.29 -1.17 -15.82
C ASN A 176 10.77 -1.45 -14.39
N ALA A 177 10.76 -0.45 -13.55
CA ALA A 177 11.15 -0.60 -12.15
C ALA A 177 10.12 -1.45 -11.37
N SER A 178 8.84 -1.31 -11.65
CA SER A 178 7.77 -2.17 -11.11
C SER A 178 7.95 -3.63 -11.55
N TYR A 179 8.35 -3.85 -12.79
CA TYR A 179 8.74 -5.17 -13.31
C TYR A 179 9.94 -5.75 -12.53
N MET A 180 10.97 -4.94 -12.28
CA MET A 180 12.11 -5.35 -11.48
C MET A 180 11.73 -5.69 -10.03
N PHE A 181 10.83 -4.92 -9.43
CA PHE A 181 10.30 -5.23 -8.11
C PHE A 181 9.64 -6.62 -8.09
N ALA A 182 8.70 -6.87 -9.01
CA ALA A 182 8.02 -8.16 -9.12
C ALA A 182 9.00 -9.31 -9.36
N SER A 183 10.09 -9.07 -10.12
CA SER A 183 11.14 -10.05 -10.37
C SER A 183 11.95 -10.42 -9.13
N ASN A 184 12.15 -9.47 -8.21
CA ASN A 184 12.89 -9.66 -6.96
C ASN A 184 12.09 -10.36 -5.86
N LEU A 185 10.77 -10.51 -6.03
CA LEU A 185 9.93 -11.23 -5.09
C LEU A 185 10.12 -12.74 -5.22
N LYS A 186 9.94 -13.47 -4.12
CA LYS A 186 10.01 -14.94 -4.11
C LYS A 186 8.80 -15.54 -4.85
N PRO A 187 8.89 -16.80 -5.34
CA PRO A 187 7.75 -17.47 -5.97
C PRO A 187 6.52 -17.64 -5.08
N ILE A 188 6.69 -17.59 -3.75
CA ILE A 188 5.61 -17.72 -2.77
C ILE A 188 4.88 -16.41 -2.46
N ASP A 189 5.36 -15.29 -3.00
CA ASP A 189 4.79 -13.97 -2.73
C ASP A 189 3.59 -13.69 -3.61
N TRP A 190 2.62 -12.98 -3.06
CA TRP A 190 1.42 -12.57 -3.74
C TRP A 190 1.52 -11.10 -4.15
N VAL A 191 1.22 -10.80 -5.39
CA VAL A 191 1.25 -9.43 -5.92
C VAL A 191 -0.02 -9.14 -6.69
N ALA A 192 -0.61 -7.99 -6.42
CA ALA A 192 -1.63 -7.38 -7.26
C ALA A 192 -1.06 -6.11 -7.90
N VAL A 193 -1.54 -5.78 -9.10
CA VAL A 193 -1.21 -4.55 -9.80
C VAL A 193 -2.49 -3.78 -10.06
N ILE A 194 -2.52 -2.57 -9.54
CA ILE A 194 -3.63 -1.63 -9.68
C ILE A 194 -3.08 -0.38 -10.35
N GLU A 195 -3.72 0.09 -11.41
CA GLU A 195 -3.40 1.37 -12.01
C GLU A 195 -4.50 2.37 -11.71
N PHE A 196 -4.15 3.65 -11.71
CA PHE A 196 -5.11 4.72 -11.56
C PHE A 196 -4.77 5.95 -12.41
N ASP A 197 -5.81 6.53 -12.95
CA ASP A 197 -5.89 7.86 -13.55
C ASP A 197 -7.09 8.60 -12.93
N MET A 198 -8.12 8.93 -13.69
CA MET A 198 -9.43 9.37 -13.19
C MET A 198 -10.24 8.22 -12.54
N LYS A 199 -9.84 6.98 -12.74
CA LYS A 199 -10.47 5.77 -12.23
C LYS A 199 -9.41 4.81 -11.76
N THR A 200 -9.83 3.87 -10.92
CA THR A 200 -8.97 2.79 -10.42
C THR A 200 -9.28 1.51 -11.18
N HIS A 201 -8.27 0.87 -11.76
CA HIS A 201 -8.41 -0.38 -12.49
C HIS A 201 -7.46 -1.45 -11.93
N ILE A 202 -8.01 -2.62 -11.64
CA ILE A 202 -7.22 -3.78 -11.25
C ILE A 202 -6.73 -4.44 -12.53
N LEU A 203 -5.44 -4.33 -12.81
CA LEU A 203 -4.83 -4.97 -13.98
C LEU A 203 -4.64 -6.46 -13.77
N VAL A 204 -4.19 -6.83 -12.57
CA VAL A 204 -4.10 -8.22 -12.12
C VAL A 204 -4.36 -8.27 -10.62
N ASP A 205 -5.23 -9.16 -10.21
CA ASP A 205 -5.51 -9.40 -8.80
C ASP A 205 -4.40 -10.29 -8.19
N PHE A 206 -4.42 -10.48 -6.88
CA PHE A 206 -3.36 -11.18 -6.16
C PHE A 206 -3.01 -12.51 -6.82
N THR A 207 -1.77 -12.61 -7.28
CA THR A 207 -1.21 -13.78 -7.95
C THR A 207 0.24 -14.01 -7.54
N GLN A 208 0.69 -15.25 -7.65
CA GLN A 208 2.10 -15.64 -7.56
C GLN A 208 2.73 -15.77 -8.96
N ASP A 209 1.91 -15.72 -10.01
CA ASP A 209 2.36 -15.82 -11.39
C ASP A 209 2.98 -14.49 -11.86
N LYS A 210 4.30 -14.47 -11.90
CA LYS A 210 5.07 -13.32 -12.38
C LYS A 210 4.80 -12.97 -13.83
N GLN A 211 4.43 -13.95 -14.67
CA GLN A 211 4.11 -13.68 -16.07
C GLN A 211 2.80 -12.91 -16.21
N ALA A 212 1.81 -13.22 -15.37
CA ALA A 212 0.57 -12.44 -15.32
C ALA A 212 0.84 -10.99 -14.90
N ILE A 213 1.73 -10.77 -13.89
CA ILE A 213 2.13 -9.43 -13.45
C ILE A 213 2.82 -8.66 -14.58
N PHE A 214 3.75 -9.31 -15.29
CA PHE A 214 4.45 -8.71 -16.42
C PHE A 214 3.50 -8.40 -17.58
N GLY A 215 2.58 -9.31 -17.86
CA GLY A 215 1.53 -9.09 -18.86
C GLY A 215 0.66 -7.88 -18.54
N ALA A 216 0.28 -7.72 -17.29
CA ALA A 216 -0.50 -6.58 -16.81
C ALA A 216 0.25 -5.25 -16.99
N LEU A 217 1.49 -5.17 -16.53
CA LEU A 217 2.33 -3.98 -16.69
C LEU A 217 2.56 -3.61 -18.17
N ASN A 218 2.72 -4.60 -19.03
CA ASN A 218 2.92 -4.39 -20.48
C ASN A 218 1.65 -3.90 -21.22
N GLN A 219 0.47 -3.94 -20.61
CA GLN A 219 -0.75 -3.36 -21.18
C GLN A 219 -0.77 -1.84 -21.07
N LEU A 220 -0.05 -1.28 -20.11
CA LEU A 220 0.04 0.15 -19.86
C LEU A 220 0.96 0.82 -20.90
N ARG A 221 0.40 1.33 -21.99
CA ARG A 221 1.19 1.93 -23.09
C ARG A 221 1.00 3.43 -23.22
N ILE A 222 -0.25 3.88 -23.30
CA ILE A 222 -0.58 5.29 -23.54
C ILE A 222 -1.69 5.67 -22.56
N PRO A 223 -1.43 6.62 -21.65
CA PRO A 223 -2.44 7.11 -20.73
C PRO A 223 -3.50 7.93 -21.48
N GLY A 224 -4.77 7.71 -21.11
CA GLY A 224 -5.90 8.40 -21.72
C GLY A 224 -6.22 9.75 -21.09
N PHE A 225 -5.87 9.93 -19.82
CA PHE A 225 -6.26 11.09 -19.02
C PHE A 225 -5.05 11.74 -18.37
N SER A 226 -5.21 13.01 -17.99
CA SER A 226 -4.18 13.79 -17.30
C SER A 226 -4.47 13.96 -15.80
N GLU A 227 -5.72 13.74 -15.44
CA GLU A 227 -6.23 13.85 -14.08
C GLU A 227 -5.99 12.57 -13.30
N THR A 228 -5.93 12.70 -11.97
CA THR A 228 -5.66 11.60 -11.06
C THR A 228 -6.64 11.58 -9.90
N ASN A 229 -7.04 10.39 -9.48
CA ASN A 229 -7.88 10.13 -8.32
C ASN A 229 -7.11 9.38 -7.21
N LEU A 230 -5.92 9.83 -6.89
CA LEU A 230 -4.99 9.16 -5.97
C LEU A 230 -5.63 8.77 -4.63
N TRP A 231 -6.42 9.68 -4.02
CA TRP A 231 -7.04 9.41 -2.72
C TRP A 231 -8.13 8.35 -2.82
N ASP A 232 -8.94 8.36 -3.87
CA ASP A 232 -9.95 7.32 -4.10
C ASP A 232 -9.27 5.97 -4.34
N ALA A 233 -8.24 5.92 -5.17
CA ALA A 233 -7.46 4.71 -5.45
C ALA A 233 -6.79 4.14 -4.20
N MET A 234 -6.22 5.00 -3.37
CA MET A 234 -5.64 4.59 -2.08
C MET A 234 -6.70 4.06 -1.13
N TYR A 235 -7.86 4.73 -1.04
CA TYR A 235 -8.94 4.30 -0.16
C TYR A 235 -9.43 2.90 -0.54
N ASP A 236 -9.75 2.68 -1.82
CA ASP A 236 -10.23 1.41 -2.34
C ASP A 236 -9.20 0.29 -2.15
N THR A 237 -7.93 0.60 -2.40
CA THR A 237 -6.83 -0.36 -2.19
C THR A 237 -6.69 -0.73 -0.72
N LEU A 238 -6.72 0.24 0.20
CA LEU A 238 -6.65 -0.01 1.64
C LEU A 238 -7.87 -0.79 2.14
N ASP A 239 -9.06 -0.52 1.60
CA ASP A 239 -10.28 -1.27 1.95
C ASP A 239 -10.20 -2.74 1.53
N ARG A 240 -9.60 -3.02 0.37
CA ARG A 240 -9.30 -4.40 -0.07
C ARG A 240 -8.28 -5.07 0.83
N LEU A 241 -7.20 -4.37 1.18
CA LEU A 241 -6.13 -4.88 2.04
C LEU A 241 -6.60 -5.15 3.47
N ASP A 242 -7.57 -4.38 3.97
CA ASP A 242 -8.16 -4.56 5.31
C ASP A 242 -8.83 -5.93 5.48
N ARG A 243 -9.35 -6.50 4.39
CA ARG A 243 -10.01 -7.81 4.35
C ARG A 243 -9.05 -8.99 4.24
N ILE A 244 -7.77 -8.74 4.00
CA ILE A 244 -6.74 -9.77 3.86
C ILE A 244 -5.99 -9.93 5.17
N PRO A 245 -5.89 -11.15 5.71
CA PRO A 245 -5.13 -11.39 6.94
C PRO A 245 -3.61 -11.25 6.71
N GLY A 246 -2.87 -11.06 7.80
CA GLY A 246 -1.40 -10.99 7.77
C GLY A 246 -0.87 -9.61 7.36
N HIS A 247 0.44 -9.58 7.04
CA HIS A 247 1.15 -8.38 6.62
C HIS A 247 0.94 -8.09 5.16
N LYS A 248 0.73 -6.82 4.84
CA LYS A 248 0.49 -6.34 3.49
C LYS A 248 1.36 -5.12 3.21
N GLU A 249 1.87 -5.06 2.01
CA GLU A 249 2.73 -3.99 1.53
C GLU A 249 2.02 -3.25 0.40
N LEU A 250 1.90 -1.94 0.53
CA LEU A 250 1.36 -1.07 -0.52
C LEU A 250 2.49 -0.22 -1.08
N VAL A 251 2.88 -0.47 -2.31
CA VAL A 251 3.90 0.31 -3.02
C VAL A 251 3.21 1.24 -4.00
N ILE A 252 3.28 2.53 -3.75
CA ILE A 252 2.65 3.57 -4.57
C ILE A 252 3.71 4.24 -5.42
N VAL A 253 3.49 4.25 -6.74
CA VAL A 253 4.34 4.95 -7.71
C VAL A 253 3.52 6.02 -8.38
N ALA A 254 3.77 7.28 -8.02
CA ALA A 254 2.90 8.37 -8.45
C ALA A 254 3.62 9.72 -8.46
N SER A 255 3.02 10.71 -9.12
CA SER A 255 3.40 12.12 -8.95
C SER A 255 3.10 12.64 -7.54
N GLY A 256 2.19 11.95 -6.84
CA GLY A 256 1.66 12.32 -5.54
C GLY A 256 0.55 13.36 -5.58
N ARG A 257 0.22 13.90 -6.77
CA ARG A 257 -0.86 14.87 -6.93
C ARG A 257 -2.20 14.16 -7.04
N ASP A 258 -3.19 14.77 -6.42
CA ASP A 258 -4.59 14.36 -6.53
C ASP A 258 -5.40 15.51 -7.13
N THR A 259 -6.19 15.23 -8.17
CA THR A 259 -6.92 16.27 -8.89
C THR A 259 -8.43 16.01 -8.99
N MET A 260 -8.86 14.76 -8.87
CA MET A 260 -10.24 14.35 -9.16
C MET A 260 -10.88 13.43 -8.11
N SER A 261 -10.22 13.16 -6.99
CA SER A 261 -10.79 12.30 -5.96
C SER A 261 -12.01 12.93 -5.28
N HIS A 262 -12.95 12.07 -4.90
CA HIS A 262 -14.08 12.41 -4.03
C HIS A 262 -13.65 12.41 -2.56
N MET A 263 -12.61 11.64 -2.23
CA MET A 263 -12.03 11.59 -0.90
C MET A 263 -11.14 12.80 -0.66
N ILE A 264 -11.12 13.27 0.58
CA ILE A 264 -10.20 14.33 1.01
C ILE A 264 -9.04 13.71 1.80
N TYR A 265 -7.91 14.39 1.82
CA TYR A 265 -6.67 13.96 2.47
C TYR A 265 -6.88 13.43 3.90
N ASP A 266 -7.64 14.15 4.74
CA ASP A 266 -7.88 13.75 6.14
C ASP A 266 -8.61 12.41 6.27
N LYS A 267 -9.53 12.11 5.34
CA LYS A 267 -10.20 10.81 5.30
C LYS A 267 -9.22 9.68 4.96
N ILE A 268 -8.29 9.93 4.04
CA ILE A 268 -7.26 8.95 3.71
C ILE A 268 -6.31 8.74 4.87
N VAL A 269 -5.86 9.82 5.54
CA VAL A 269 -5.03 9.70 6.75
C VAL A 269 -5.75 8.85 7.81
N LYS A 270 -7.07 9.05 8.00
CA LYS A 270 -7.86 8.24 8.92
C LYS A 270 -7.92 6.77 8.48
N LYS A 271 -8.17 6.50 7.19
CA LYS A 271 -8.18 5.12 6.65
C LYS A 271 -6.82 4.44 6.83
N VAL A 272 -5.71 5.11 6.52
CA VAL A 272 -4.35 4.61 6.72
C VAL A 272 -4.12 4.22 8.19
N LYS A 273 -4.52 5.07 9.13
CA LYS A 273 -4.37 4.81 10.57
C LYS A 273 -5.23 3.65 11.07
N SER A 274 -6.41 3.45 10.49
CA SER A 274 -7.36 2.41 10.90
C SER A 274 -7.10 1.06 10.21
N THR A 275 -6.40 1.02 9.08
CA THR A 275 -6.09 -0.23 8.38
C THR A 275 -4.89 -0.93 9.05
N PRO A 276 -5.10 -2.10 9.66
CA PRO A 276 -4.05 -2.79 10.40
C PRO A 276 -3.08 -3.51 9.46
N ASN A 277 -1.85 -3.69 9.93
CA ASN A 277 -0.82 -4.53 9.29
C ASN A 277 -0.58 -4.20 7.80
N VAL A 278 -0.66 -2.92 7.44
CA VAL A 278 -0.28 -2.41 6.11
C VAL A 278 0.89 -1.47 6.27
N THR A 279 1.96 -1.72 5.50
CA THR A 279 3.11 -0.81 5.36
C THR A 279 3.03 -0.15 3.99
N ILE A 280 3.15 1.18 3.94
CA ILE A 280 3.06 1.95 2.71
C ILE A 280 4.45 2.46 2.33
N TYR A 281 4.89 2.09 1.15
CA TYR A 281 6.06 2.66 0.48
C TYR A 281 5.60 3.58 -0.62
N THR A 282 6.20 4.74 -0.73
CA THR A 282 5.83 5.70 -1.76
C THR A 282 7.05 6.12 -2.57
N ILE A 283 6.93 6.10 -3.88
CA ILE A 283 7.91 6.61 -4.83
C ILE A 283 7.25 7.76 -5.57
N THR A 284 7.74 8.99 -5.35
CA THR A 284 7.15 10.18 -5.97
C THR A 284 8.04 10.73 -7.08
N THR A 285 7.46 10.94 -8.25
CA THR A 285 8.15 11.51 -9.41
C THR A 285 8.23 13.03 -9.38
N GLY A 286 7.64 13.67 -8.37
CA GLY A 286 7.53 15.13 -8.26
C GLY A 286 8.87 15.85 -8.28
N ALA A 287 9.91 15.33 -7.63
CA ALA A 287 11.24 15.95 -7.62
C ALA A 287 11.87 15.98 -9.02
N ALA A 288 11.80 14.87 -9.75
CA ALA A 288 12.30 14.80 -11.11
C ALA A 288 11.52 15.71 -12.06
N MET A 289 10.20 15.79 -11.91
CA MET A 289 9.35 16.71 -12.68
C MET A 289 9.71 18.19 -12.41
N ARG A 290 9.97 18.56 -11.16
CA ARG A 290 10.43 19.90 -10.80
C ARG A 290 11.76 20.25 -11.48
N LEU A 291 12.74 19.37 -11.42
CA LEU A 291 14.05 19.58 -12.05
C LEU A 291 13.95 19.72 -13.58
N MET A 292 13.11 18.90 -14.23
CA MET A 292 12.86 19.03 -15.67
C MET A 292 12.18 20.35 -16.03
N ALA A 293 11.19 20.77 -15.24
CA ALA A 293 10.48 22.01 -15.47
C ALA A 293 11.38 23.23 -15.19
N GLU A 294 12.21 23.20 -14.14
CA GLU A 294 13.20 24.23 -13.84
C GLU A 294 14.18 24.42 -14.99
N SER A 295 14.67 23.32 -15.57
CA SER A 295 15.58 23.38 -16.72
C SER A 295 14.95 23.99 -17.99
N ARG A 296 13.62 23.87 -18.14
CA ARG A 296 12.88 24.38 -19.31
C ARG A 296 12.34 25.80 -19.14
N TYR A 297 11.87 26.15 -17.97
CA TYR A 297 11.09 27.35 -17.70
C TYR A 297 11.78 28.37 -16.80
N GLY A 298 12.87 27.98 -16.12
CA GLY A 298 13.65 28.84 -15.25
C GLY A 298 12.81 29.49 -14.14
N ASN A 299 13.00 30.80 -13.92
CA ASN A 299 12.33 31.56 -12.86
C ASN A 299 10.92 32.05 -13.22
N ASN A 300 10.14 31.34 -14.02
CA ASN A 300 8.76 31.75 -14.33
C ASN A 300 7.87 31.67 -13.07
N PRO A 301 7.13 32.73 -12.70
CA PRO A 301 6.26 32.76 -11.51
C PRO A 301 5.19 31.66 -11.52
N ASN A 302 4.63 31.31 -12.68
CA ASN A 302 3.66 30.22 -12.79
C ASN A 302 4.29 28.85 -12.49
N PHE A 303 5.57 28.68 -12.75
CA PHE A 303 6.33 27.49 -12.39
C PHE A 303 6.46 27.35 -10.86
N ASN A 304 6.62 28.47 -10.14
CA ASN A 304 6.72 28.44 -8.68
C ASN A 304 5.43 27.92 -8.00
N MET A 305 4.25 28.25 -8.55
CA MET A 305 2.98 27.69 -8.04
C MET A 305 2.90 26.18 -8.28
N ALA A 306 3.17 25.72 -9.50
CA ALA A 306 3.19 24.28 -9.81
C ALA A 306 4.23 23.52 -8.96
N ASN A 307 5.35 24.15 -8.65
CA ASN A 307 6.39 23.57 -7.78
C ASN A 307 5.88 23.37 -6.35
N MET A 308 5.08 24.30 -5.81
CA MET A 308 4.46 24.17 -4.49
C MET A 308 3.51 22.96 -4.41
N ASP A 309 2.73 22.70 -5.47
CA ASP A 309 1.83 21.55 -5.51
C ASP A 309 2.60 20.22 -5.39
N TYR A 310 3.72 20.08 -6.09
CA TYR A 310 4.57 18.89 -5.98
C TYR A 310 5.24 18.77 -4.60
N ILE A 311 5.63 19.89 -3.97
CA ILE A 311 6.19 19.86 -2.60
C ILE A 311 5.12 19.42 -1.60
N MET A 312 3.89 19.89 -1.74
CA MET A 312 2.77 19.46 -0.89
C MET A 312 2.48 17.97 -1.11
N ALA A 313 2.43 17.52 -2.35
CA ALA A 313 2.24 16.12 -2.71
C ALA A 313 3.33 15.22 -2.10
N ASP A 314 4.59 15.59 -2.25
CA ASP A 314 5.71 14.86 -1.64
C ASP A 314 5.58 14.75 -0.12
N ASN A 315 5.18 15.84 0.57
CA ASN A 315 4.96 15.82 2.01
C ASN A 315 3.81 14.91 2.43
N GLN A 316 2.71 14.89 1.67
CA GLN A 316 1.56 14.03 1.92
C GLN A 316 1.94 12.55 1.74
N MET A 317 2.64 12.21 0.67
CA MET A 317 3.11 10.85 0.39
C MET A 317 4.12 10.38 1.43
N LYS A 318 5.05 11.26 1.84
CA LYS A 318 5.97 10.99 2.94
C LYS A 318 5.24 10.72 4.26
N ASN A 319 4.17 11.47 4.54
CA ASN A 319 3.37 11.26 5.74
C ASN A 319 2.72 9.87 5.77
N PHE A 320 2.14 9.38 4.65
CA PHE A 320 1.57 8.03 4.59
C PHE A 320 2.61 6.93 4.86
N ALA A 321 3.80 7.07 4.27
CA ALA A 321 4.89 6.15 4.52
C ALA A 321 5.27 6.15 6.00
N GLN A 322 5.46 7.32 6.62
CA GLN A 322 5.85 7.44 8.02
C GLN A 322 4.79 6.86 8.97
N LEU A 323 3.50 7.16 8.74
CA LEU A 323 2.39 6.65 9.57
C LEU A 323 2.35 5.12 9.66
N THR A 324 2.80 4.43 8.62
CA THR A 324 2.73 2.97 8.51
C THR A 324 4.07 2.26 8.74
N GLY A 325 5.13 3.02 9.00
CA GLY A 325 6.48 2.46 9.15
C GLY A 325 7.14 2.12 7.81
N GLY A 326 6.62 2.64 6.70
CA GLY A 326 7.23 2.52 5.38
C GLY A 326 8.31 3.56 5.10
N HIS A 327 8.64 3.74 3.84
CA HIS A 327 9.63 4.72 3.40
C HIS A 327 9.15 5.49 2.18
N TRP A 328 9.56 6.75 2.07
CA TRP A 328 9.27 7.61 0.95
C TRP A 328 10.55 7.83 0.13
N TYR A 329 10.46 7.55 -1.16
CA TYR A 329 11.50 7.75 -2.16
C TYR A 329 11.10 8.90 -3.08
N SER A 330 12.07 9.75 -3.41
CA SER A 330 11.85 10.90 -4.29
C SER A 330 13.02 11.02 -5.27
N PRO A 331 13.07 10.11 -6.28
CA PRO A 331 14.13 10.08 -7.26
C PRO A 331 14.21 11.41 -8.02
N ARG A 332 15.42 11.90 -8.23
CA ARG A 332 15.67 13.10 -9.02
C ARG A 332 15.73 12.81 -10.51
N PHE A 333 16.11 11.60 -10.86
CA PHE A 333 16.15 11.09 -12.23
C PHE A 333 15.77 9.61 -12.25
N MET A 334 15.29 9.16 -13.39
CA MET A 334 14.68 7.84 -13.54
C MET A 334 15.64 6.67 -13.28
N GLY A 335 16.92 6.87 -13.47
CA GLY A 335 17.94 5.86 -13.17
C GLY A 335 18.03 5.45 -11.69
N GLU A 336 17.42 6.21 -10.77
CA GLU A 336 17.35 5.86 -9.34
C GLU A 336 16.25 4.83 -9.04
N LEU A 337 15.18 4.78 -9.84
CA LEU A 337 14.02 3.92 -9.61
C LEU A 337 14.35 2.43 -9.38
N PRO A 338 15.23 1.80 -10.16
CA PRO A 338 15.59 0.40 -9.94
C PRO A 338 16.20 0.13 -8.56
N GLU A 339 17.00 1.05 -8.05
CA GLU A 339 17.59 0.92 -6.72
C GLU A 339 16.54 1.16 -5.62
N ASP A 340 15.66 2.17 -5.78
CA ASP A 340 14.55 2.41 -4.86
C ASP A 340 13.67 1.15 -4.70
N PHE A 341 13.30 0.51 -5.80
CA PHE A 341 12.51 -0.73 -5.75
C PHE A 341 13.26 -1.91 -5.16
N LYS A 342 14.55 -2.00 -5.40
CA LYS A 342 15.41 -3.03 -4.78
C LYS A 342 15.50 -2.81 -3.27
N GLU A 343 15.67 -1.57 -2.83
CA GLU A 343 15.65 -1.22 -1.40
C GLU A 343 14.31 -1.54 -0.75
N ILE A 344 13.18 -1.28 -1.43
CA ILE A 344 11.85 -1.66 -0.96
C ILE A 344 11.79 -3.18 -0.78
N ALA A 345 12.16 -3.97 -1.78
CA ALA A 345 12.14 -5.43 -1.71
C ALA A 345 13.01 -5.97 -0.57
N GLN A 346 14.19 -5.39 -0.37
CA GLN A 346 15.08 -5.72 0.75
C GLN A 346 14.49 -5.30 2.09
N SER A 347 13.88 -4.11 2.16
CA SER A 347 13.26 -3.57 3.37
C SER A 347 12.12 -4.45 3.86
N ILE A 348 11.26 -4.91 2.96
CA ILE A 348 10.16 -5.82 3.26
C ILE A 348 10.67 -7.15 3.82
N ARG A 349 11.82 -7.65 3.33
CA ARG A 349 12.42 -8.91 3.80
C ARG A 349 13.17 -8.79 5.13
N ASN A 350 13.66 -7.61 5.44
CA ASN A 350 14.48 -7.37 6.63
C ASN A 350 13.69 -6.74 7.77
N GLN A 351 12.37 -6.93 7.79
CA GLN A 351 11.55 -6.44 8.89
C GLN A 351 11.38 -7.48 9.99
N TYR A 352 11.21 -6.98 11.21
CA TYR A 352 10.93 -7.74 12.41
C TYR A 352 9.47 -7.56 12.79
N THR A 353 8.76 -8.64 12.91
CA THR A 353 7.39 -8.65 13.41
C THR A 353 7.41 -8.86 14.91
N ILE A 354 6.94 -7.87 15.64
CA ILE A 354 6.86 -7.85 17.11
C ILE A 354 5.41 -8.02 17.50
N THR A 355 5.12 -9.02 18.34
CA THR A 355 3.79 -9.18 18.92
C THR A 355 3.82 -8.93 20.41
N TYR A 356 2.82 -8.22 20.89
CA TYR A 356 2.61 -8.00 22.30
C TYR A 356 1.11 -7.94 22.62
N GLN A 357 0.78 -8.13 23.88
CA GLN A 357 -0.57 -7.95 24.37
C GLN A 357 -0.66 -6.58 25.04
N SER A 358 -1.57 -5.72 24.54
CA SER A 358 -1.71 -4.37 25.08
C SER A 358 -2.06 -4.41 26.56
N SER A 359 -1.37 -3.62 27.38
CA SER A 359 -1.71 -3.40 28.77
C SER A 359 -2.97 -2.57 28.96
N ASN A 360 -3.45 -1.90 27.89
CA ASN A 360 -4.71 -1.19 27.87
C ASN A 360 -5.78 -2.03 27.14
N PRO A 361 -6.72 -2.66 27.89
CA PRO A 361 -7.71 -3.56 27.28
C PRO A 361 -8.85 -2.83 26.58
N LYS A 362 -8.94 -1.50 26.67
CA LYS A 362 -10.06 -0.74 26.10
C LYS A 362 -10.09 -0.84 24.58
N GLN A 363 -11.23 -1.22 24.02
CA GLN A 363 -11.51 -1.23 22.59
C GLN A 363 -12.42 -0.04 22.22
N ASP A 364 -11.88 1.17 22.39
CA ASP A 364 -12.62 2.43 22.35
C ASP A 364 -12.49 3.21 21.04
N GLY A 365 -11.83 2.63 20.03
CA GLY A 365 -11.60 3.29 18.75
C GLY A 365 -10.57 4.42 18.80
N THR A 366 -9.87 4.60 19.93
CA THR A 366 -8.84 5.65 20.05
C THR A 366 -7.54 5.27 19.35
N TYR A 367 -6.83 6.29 18.86
CA TYR A 367 -5.51 6.10 18.28
C TYR A 367 -4.45 6.01 19.37
N ARG A 368 -3.66 4.94 19.37
CA ARG A 368 -2.58 4.67 20.32
C ARG A 368 -1.24 4.84 19.65
N LYS A 369 -0.41 5.68 20.26
CA LYS A 369 0.96 5.93 19.75
C LYS A 369 1.89 4.79 20.11
N LEU A 370 2.75 4.41 19.15
CA LEU A 370 3.74 3.37 19.32
C LEU A 370 5.15 3.94 19.22
N LYS A 371 6.06 3.33 19.99
CA LYS A 371 7.49 3.56 19.87
C LYS A 371 8.20 2.23 20.03
N VAL A 372 9.14 1.93 19.15
CA VAL A 372 9.99 0.73 19.20
C VAL A 372 11.44 1.18 19.33
N GLU A 373 12.17 0.54 20.21
CA GLU A 373 13.60 0.77 20.41
C GLU A 373 14.37 -0.54 20.53
N LEU A 374 15.67 -0.49 20.22
CA LEU A 374 16.62 -1.55 20.54
C LEU A 374 17.49 -1.12 21.72
N VAL A 375 17.60 -2.02 22.70
CA VAL A 375 18.40 -1.82 23.90
C VAL A 375 19.44 -2.92 24.04
N GLY A 376 20.57 -2.54 24.60
CA GLY A 376 21.61 -3.48 25.03
C GLY A 376 21.26 -4.17 26.36
N PRO A 377 22.13 -5.04 26.86
CA PRO A 377 21.94 -5.75 28.13
C PRO A 377 21.85 -4.81 29.36
N ASP A 378 22.31 -3.59 29.23
CA ASP A 378 22.29 -2.54 30.28
C ASP A 378 21.10 -1.58 30.15
N ASP A 379 20.07 -1.94 29.35
CA ASP A 379 18.90 -1.12 28.99
C ASP A 379 19.24 0.23 28.34
N LYS A 380 20.48 0.43 27.88
CA LYS A 380 20.84 1.58 27.06
C LYS A 380 20.62 1.32 25.59
N PRO A 381 20.51 2.36 24.75
CA PRO A 381 20.42 2.19 23.31
C PRO A 381 21.51 1.24 22.80
N MET A 382 21.12 0.23 22.05
CA MET A 382 22.02 -0.79 21.54
C MET A 382 23.00 -0.16 20.53
N THR A 383 24.28 -0.46 20.67
CA THR A 383 25.29 -0.09 19.68
C THR A 383 25.49 -1.26 18.72
N VAL A 384 25.31 -1.04 17.43
CA VAL A 384 25.56 -2.03 16.39
C VAL A 384 26.88 -1.69 15.70
N LYS A 385 27.67 -2.72 15.42
CA LYS A 385 28.98 -2.57 14.76
C LYS A 385 28.95 -3.22 13.37
N ASP A 386 29.68 -2.60 12.44
CA ASP A 386 29.90 -3.17 11.11
C ASP A 386 30.96 -4.31 11.16
N GLU A 387 31.21 -4.94 10.02
CA GLU A 387 32.21 -6.01 9.87
C GLU A 387 33.65 -5.54 10.23
N LYS A 388 33.89 -4.23 10.20
CA LYS A 388 35.17 -3.60 10.53
C LYS A 388 35.22 -3.10 11.97
N ASN A 389 34.23 -3.47 12.81
CA ASN A 389 34.11 -3.10 14.22
C ASN A 389 33.90 -1.59 14.48
N HIS A 390 33.39 -0.83 13.48
CA HIS A 390 32.98 0.56 13.64
C HIS A 390 31.52 0.63 14.08
N ASP A 391 31.18 1.62 14.93
CA ASP A 391 29.83 1.87 15.37
C ASP A 391 28.98 2.37 14.21
N VAL A 392 27.89 1.66 13.91
CA VAL A 392 26.92 2.02 12.89
C VAL A 392 25.78 2.82 13.51
N LYS A 393 25.55 4.01 12.99
CA LYS A 393 24.37 4.79 13.37
C LYS A 393 23.14 4.27 12.62
N TYR A 394 22.20 3.75 13.37
CA TYR A 394 20.94 3.24 12.86
C TYR A 394 19.74 3.97 13.46
N GLN A 395 18.61 3.76 12.89
CA GLN A 395 17.30 4.14 13.41
C GLN A 395 16.30 2.98 13.22
N ILE A 396 15.32 2.93 14.10
CA ILE A 396 14.24 1.97 14.00
C ILE A 396 13.05 2.69 13.40
N ILE A 397 12.50 2.13 12.35
CA ILE A 397 11.29 2.61 11.69
C ILE A 397 10.19 1.61 11.97
N ALA A 398 9.13 2.06 12.61
CA ALA A 398 7.90 1.31 12.85
C ALA A 398 6.72 2.25 12.60
N ARG A 399 5.50 1.70 12.53
CA ARG A 399 4.30 2.54 12.46
C ARG A 399 4.19 3.43 13.67
N ASP A 400 3.72 4.66 13.47
CA ASP A 400 3.57 5.65 14.56
C ASP A 400 2.53 5.27 15.61
N GLY A 401 1.61 4.36 15.25
CA GLY A 401 0.53 3.92 16.12
C GLY A 401 -0.54 3.13 15.37
N TYR A 402 -1.60 2.79 16.08
CA TYR A 402 -2.75 2.09 15.53
C TYR A 402 -4.05 2.57 16.18
N THR A 403 -5.17 2.37 15.50
CA THR A 403 -6.49 2.62 16.09
C THR A 403 -6.96 1.33 16.77
N ALA A 404 -7.24 1.42 18.09
CA ALA A 404 -7.83 0.30 18.83
C ALA A 404 -9.17 -0.08 18.18
N LYS A 405 -9.46 -1.38 18.09
CA LYS A 405 -10.75 -1.82 17.55
C LYS A 405 -11.86 -1.27 18.44
N HIS A 406 -12.95 -0.82 17.83
CA HIS A 406 -14.17 -0.51 18.56
C HIS A 406 -14.94 -1.81 18.76
N GLU A 407 -15.33 -2.13 20.01
CA GLU A 407 -16.32 -3.18 20.24
C GLU A 407 -17.61 -2.73 19.56
N VAL A 408 -18.04 -3.47 18.56
CA VAL A 408 -19.35 -3.27 17.94
C VAL A 408 -20.27 -4.19 18.72
N ASP A 409 -21.21 -3.58 19.50
CA ASP A 409 -22.28 -4.29 20.17
C ASP A 409 -23.18 -5.07 19.20
#